data_70b5715351f94c206f6895c14f8ecd67
#
_entry.id   70b5715351f94c206f6895c14f8ecd67
#
_cell.length_a   1.000
_cell.length_b   1.000
_cell.length_c   1.000
_cell.angle_alpha   90.00
_cell.angle_beta   90.00
_cell.angle_gamma   90.00
#
_symmetry.space_group_name_H-M   'P 1'
#
loop_
_entity.id
_entity.type
_entity.pdbx_description
1 polymer ?
#
loop_
_entity_poly.entity_id
_entity_poly.type
_entity_poly.pdbx_seq_one_letter_code
_entity_poly.pdbx_strand_id
1 'polypeptide(L)'
;MNRWTKFSMIVVSVVVFGIFIGYMVGMFFNSESDNKQAQEKIVVAKGEEIDDLVNSEGVIIDSMHKMLHQKVIADTKIGFIVMSPENIKKLRHLLDQSDKILEKEKYVEILNRWEKGDFSQAVEEHNYMLEQAGGESTGKAKRLATPKEEKAYLKEQSKKEGSSAKIE
;
A
#
# COMPACT_ATOMS: atom_id res chain seq x y z
N MET A 1 25.82 -8.01 50.57
CA MET A 1 24.65 -7.54 49.80
C MET A 1 23.48 -8.39 50.28
N ASN A 2 22.53 -7.78 51.02
CA ASN A 2 21.46 -8.47 51.75
C ASN A 2 20.40 -9.05 50.81
N ARG A 3 19.83 -10.18 51.19
CA ARG A 3 18.75 -10.88 50.37
C ARG A 3 17.61 -9.95 49.99
N TRP A 4 17.31 -8.94 50.77
CA TRP A 4 16.28 -7.93 50.53
C TRP A 4 16.60 -6.97 49.38
N THR A 5 17.89 -6.59 49.21
CA THR A 5 18.33 -5.73 48.09
C THR A 5 18.25 -6.45 46.73
N LYS A 6 18.49 -7.77 46.71
CA LYS A 6 18.35 -8.58 45.50
C LYS A 6 16.87 -8.75 45.10
N PHE A 7 15.96 -8.91 46.08
CA PHE A 7 14.51 -9.00 45.81
C PHE A 7 13.96 -7.67 45.27
N SER A 8 14.37 -6.54 45.84
CA SER A 8 13.95 -5.22 45.36
C SER A 8 14.41 -4.93 43.94
N MET A 9 15.65 -5.31 43.58
CA MET A 9 16.15 -5.16 42.20
C MET A 9 15.38 -6.01 41.17
N ILE A 10 15.00 -7.23 41.52
CA ILE A 10 14.25 -8.13 40.63
C ILE A 10 12.85 -7.57 40.39
N VAL A 11 12.16 -7.09 41.43
CA VAL A 11 10.80 -6.53 41.31
C VAL A 11 10.82 -5.26 40.44
N VAL A 12 11.80 -4.36 40.63
CA VAL A 12 11.93 -3.15 39.81
C VAL A 12 12.21 -3.49 38.35
N SER A 13 13.08 -4.49 38.09
CA SER A 13 13.39 -4.93 36.72
C SER A 13 12.15 -5.51 36.01
N VAL A 14 11.33 -6.30 36.70
CA VAL A 14 10.09 -6.88 36.10
C VAL A 14 9.07 -5.80 35.79
N VAL A 15 8.90 -4.79 36.66
CA VAL A 15 7.99 -3.68 36.43
C VAL A 15 8.42 -2.81 35.26
N VAL A 16 9.72 -2.46 35.17
CA VAL A 16 10.26 -1.68 34.05
C VAL A 16 10.12 -2.43 32.72
N PHE A 17 10.38 -3.75 32.73
CA PHE A 17 10.23 -4.59 31.53
C PHE A 17 8.77 -4.74 31.10
N GLY A 18 7.85 -4.84 32.05
CA GLY A 18 6.40 -4.86 31.78
C GLY A 18 5.88 -3.56 31.18
N ILE A 19 6.35 -2.40 31.69
CA ILE A 19 6.01 -1.09 31.12
C ILE A 19 6.59 -0.93 29.70
N PHE A 20 7.82 -1.41 29.46
CA PHE A 20 8.44 -1.34 28.15
C PHE A 20 7.71 -2.21 27.12
N ILE A 21 7.31 -3.43 27.47
CA ILE A 21 6.50 -4.29 26.62
C ILE A 21 5.13 -3.66 26.35
N GLY A 22 4.46 -3.11 27.36
CA GLY A 22 3.19 -2.41 27.22
C GLY A 22 3.29 -1.21 26.28
N TYR A 23 4.37 -0.44 26.36
CA TYR A 23 4.64 0.70 25.48
C TYR A 23 4.91 0.24 24.03
N MET A 24 5.70 -0.82 23.83
CA MET A 24 5.96 -1.39 22.51
C MET A 24 4.70 -1.98 21.88
N VAL A 25 3.88 -2.70 22.65
CA VAL A 25 2.59 -3.23 22.18
C VAL A 25 1.63 -2.07 21.86
N GLY A 26 1.58 -1.03 22.70
CA GLY A 26 0.79 0.18 22.43
C GLY A 26 1.22 0.91 21.16
N MET A 27 2.52 1.00 20.87
CA MET A 27 3.02 1.54 19.59
C MET A 27 2.60 0.71 18.40
N PHE A 28 2.61 -0.62 18.50
CA PHE A 28 2.16 -1.52 17.42
C PHE A 28 0.66 -1.36 17.18
N PHE A 29 -0.17 -1.35 18.24
CA PHE A 29 -1.62 -1.18 18.11
C PHE A 29 -2.02 0.23 17.65
N ASN A 30 -1.31 1.27 18.06
CA ASN A 30 -1.59 2.65 17.62
C ASN A 30 -1.17 2.89 16.16
N SER A 31 -0.11 2.21 15.69
CA SER A 31 0.28 2.22 14.28
C SER A 31 -0.74 1.53 13.38
N GLU A 32 -1.48 0.55 13.92
CA GLU A 32 -2.53 -0.17 13.18
C GLU A 32 -3.84 0.62 13.11
N SER A 33 -4.15 1.47 14.13
CA SER A 33 -5.35 2.31 14.12
C SER A 33 -5.21 3.52 13.19
N ASP A 34 -4.03 4.13 13.09
CA ASP A 34 -3.76 5.22 12.15
C ASP A 34 -3.73 4.74 10.69
N ASN A 35 -3.42 3.43 10.48
CA ASN A 35 -3.45 2.81 9.16
C ASN A 35 -4.88 2.43 8.72
N LYS A 36 -5.81 2.20 9.67
CA LYS A 36 -7.21 1.87 9.35
C LYS A 36 -8.00 3.06 8.80
N GLN A 37 -7.67 4.30 9.17
CA GLN A 37 -8.33 5.49 8.62
C GLN A 37 -7.80 5.90 7.24
N ALA A 38 -6.59 5.47 6.85
CA ALA A 38 -6.06 5.69 5.51
C ALA A 38 -6.53 4.65 4.48
N GLN A 39 -7.18 3.57 4.92
CA GLN A 39 -7.55 2.42 4.09
C GLN A 39 -8.97 2.43 3.54
N GLU A 40 -9.83 3.39 3.90
CA GLU A 40 -11.27 3.30 3.64
C GLU A 40 -11.80 4.13 2.45
N LYS A 41 -10.97 4.48 1.47
CA LYS A 41 -11.47 5.06 0.23
C LYS A 41 -10.78 4.51 -1.02
N ILE A 42 -11.16 3.29 -1.43
CA ILE A 42 -11.44 3.13 -2.85
C ILE A 42 -12.80 3.82 -3.03
N VAL A 43 -12.79 5.01 -3.61
CA VAL A 43 -14.00 5.72 -3.98
C VAL A 43 -14.70 4.85 -5.02
N VAL A 44 -15.68 4.08 -4.58
CA VAL A 44 -16.72 3.56 -5.44
C VAL A 44 -17.52 4.79 -5.83
N ALA A 45 -17.23 5.36 -6.99
CA ALA A 45 -18.08 6.37 -7.58
C ALA A 45 -19.49 5.80 -7.64
N LYS A 46 -20.42 6.62 -7.16
CA LYS A 46 -21.87 6.44 -7.06
C LYS A 46 -22.44 5.57 -8.19
N GLY A 47 -22.89 4.37 -7.86
CA GLY A 47 -23.89 3.48 -8.41
C GLY A 47 -24.39 3.69 -9.83
N GLU A 48 -23.52 3.65 -10.84
CA GLU A 48 -23.93 3.45 -12.23
C GLU A 48 -22.99 2.38 -12.82
N GLU A 49 -23.56 1.20 -13.08
CA GLU A 49 -23.00 0.07 -13.83
C GLU A 49 -21.58 -0.37 -13.44
N ILE A 50 -21.41 -0.73 -12.18
CA ILE A 50 -20.15 -1.27 -11.63
C ILE A 50 -19.77 -2.60 -12.31
N ASP A 51 -20.73 -3.37 -12.80
CA ASP A 51 -20.48 -4.70 -13.36
C ASP A 51 -19.67 -4.70 -14.67
N ASP A 52 -19.81 -3.71 -15.54
CA ASP A 52 -19.03 -3.64 -16.78
C ASP A 52 -17.67 -2.97 -16.61
N LEU A 53 -17.54 -2.02 -15.68
CA LEU A 53 -16.25 -1.37 -15.38
C LEU A 53 -15.34 -2.25 -14.52
N VAL A 54 -15.89 -3.02 -13.60
CA VAL A 54 -15.16 -3.93 -12.71
C VAL A 54 -14.53 -5.09 -13.48
N ASN A 55 -15.08 -5.47 -14.62
CA ASN A 55 -14.58 -6.54 -15.48
C ASN A 55 -13.66 -6.07 -16.62
N SER A 56 -13.25 -4.81 -16.64
CA SER A 56 -12.36 -4.34 -17.70
C SER A 56 -10.90 -4.45 -17.28
N GLU A 57 -10.09 -5.01 -18.17
CA GLU A 57 -8.63 -5.08 -18.01
C GLU A 57 -8.01 -3.70 -17.76
N GLY A 58 -8.58 -2.64 -18.34
CA GLY A 58 -8.17 -1.26 -18.12
C GLY A 58 -8.24 -0.81 -16.65
N VAL A 59 -9.25 -1.26 -15.89
CA VAL A 59 -9.37 -0.96 -14.45
C VAL A 59 -8.28 -1.65 -13.66
N ILE A 60 -7.94 -2.89 -14.01
CA ILE A 60 -6.84 -3.64 -13.37
C ILE A 60 -5.51 -2.95 -13.64
N ILE A 61 -5.23 -2.62 -14.90
CA ILE A 61 -4.01 -1.93 -15.34
C ILE A 61 -3.86 -0.59 -14.60
N ASP A 62 -4.89 0.25 -14.62
CA ASP A 62 -4.88 1.57 -13.96
C ASP A 62 -4.66 1.45 -12.46
N SER A 63 -5.34 0.50 -11.80
CA SER A 63 -5.20 0.28 -10.36
C SER A 63 -3.79 -0.19 -10.00
N MET A 64 -3.26 -1.18 -10.71
CA MET A 64 -1.90 -1.69 -10.50
C MET A 64 -0.86 -0.61 -10.76
N HIS A 65 -0.99 0.17 -11.83
CA HIS A 65 -0.12 1.30 -12.14
C HIS A 65 -0.08 2.33 -11.01
N LYS A 66 -1.25 2.77 -10.54
CA LYS A 66 -1.37 3.75 -9.44
C LYS A 66 -0.81 3.22 -8.12
N MET A 67 -0.93 1.92 -7.85
CA MET A 67 -0.33 1.29 -6.68
C MET A 67 1.19 1.27 -6.76
N LEU A 68 1.78 1.09 -7.94
CA LEU A 68 3.23 1.09 -8.13
C LEU A 68 3.88 2.47 -7.96
N HIS A 69 3.12 3.56 -8.04
CA HIS A 69 3.67 4.93 -7.88
C HIS A 69 4.48 5.12 -6.59
N GLN A 70 4.12 4.47 -5.49
CA GLN A 70 4.88 4.57 -4.24
C GLN A 70 6.20 3.79 -4.27
N LYS A 71 6.34 2.79 -5.15
CA LYS A 71 7.50 1.91 -5.24
C LYS A 71 8.59 2.39 -6.21
N VAL A 72 8.27 3.38 -7.04
CA VAL A 72 9.16 3.82 -8.11
C VAL A 72 9.38 5.33 -8.11
N ILE A 73 10.45 5.76 -8.79
CA ILE A 73 10.72 7.17 -9.13
C ILE A 73 10.47 7.37 -10.62
N ALA A 74 9.52 8.25 -10.93
CA ALA A 74 9.18 8.72 -12.27
C ALA A 74 9.00 10.24 -12.26
N ASP A 75 9.13 10.90 -13.41
CA ASP A 75 8.96 12.37 -13.48
C ASP A 75 7.50 12.78 -13.29
N THR A 76 6.58 11.97 -13.81
CA THR A 76 5.13 12.20 -13.71
C THR A 76 4.45 10.99 -13.10
N LYS A 77 3.57 11.22 -12.13
CA LYS A 77 2.73 10.20 -11.49
C LYS A 77 1.32 10.77 -11.34
N ILE A 78 0.37 10.21 -12.08
CA ILE A 78 -1.03 10.66 -12.08
C ILE A 78 -1.90 9.65 -11.34
N GLY A 79 -2.56 10.10 -10.28
CA GLY A 79 -3.37 9.26 -9.41
C GLY A 79 -2.51 8.47 -8.41
N PHE A 80 -3.18 7.90 -7.42
CA PHE A 80 -2.55 7.14 -6.35
C PHE A 80 -3.54 6.16 -5.74
N ILE A 81 -3.10 4.94 -5.53
CA ILE A 81 -3.79 3.93 -4.72
C ILE A 81 -2.76 3.34 -3.76
N VAL A 82 -3.08 3.27 -2.48
CA VAL A 82 -2.16 2.68 -1.49
C VAL A 82 -1.91 1.21 -1.82
N MET A 83 -0.63 0.82 -1.87
CA MET A 83 -0.21 -0.58 -1.98
C MET A 83 -0.35 -1.25 -0.60
N SER A 84 -1.57 -1.61 -0.25
CA SER A 84 -1.87 -2.33 0.98
C SER A 84 -2.24 -3.79 0.70
N PRO A 85 -2.10 -4.70 1.70
CA PRO A 85 -2.55 -6.08 1.56
C PRO A 85 -4.02 -6.18 1.15
N GLU A 86 -4.87 -5.28 1.66
CA GLU A 86 -6.30 -5.24 1.35
C GLU A 86 -6.54 -4.88 -0.12
N ASN A 87 -5.83 -3.87 -0.64
CA ASN A 87 -5.96 -3.45 -2.02
C ASN A 87 -5.40 -4.50 -2.99
N ILE A 88 -4.31 -5.16 -2.64
CA ILE A 88 -3.78 -6.31 -3.40
C ILE A 88 -4.82 -7.44 -3.43
N LYS A 89 -5.43 -7.77 -2.29
CA LYS A 89 -6.48 -8.80 -2.20
C LYS A 89 -7.73 -8.44 -3.01
N LYS A 90 -8.14 -7.17 -3.04
CA LYS A 90 -9.25 -6.70 -3.87
C LYS A 90 -8.95 -6.89 -5.36
N LEU A 91 -7.76 -6.50 -5.83
CA LEU A 91 -7.36 -6.73 -7.22
C LEU A 91 -7.35 -8.22 -7.58
N ARG A 92 -6.85 -9.08 -6.69
CA ARG A 92 -6.90 -10.53 -6.89
C ARG A 92 -8.32 -11.02 -7.05
N HIS A 93 -9.22 -10.58 -6.19
CA HIS A 93 -10.62 -10.97 -6.25
C HIS A 93 -11.27 -10.55 -7.58
N LEU A 94 -10.99 -9.32 -8.06
CA LEU A 94 -11.45 -8.85 -9.37
C LEU A 94 -10.91 -9.70 -10.52
N LEU A 95 -9.62 -10.06 -10.48
CA LEU A 95 -9.01 -10.95 -11.46
C LEU A 95 -9.66 -12.35 -11.47
N ASP A 96 -9.94 -12.90 -10.28
CA ASP A 96 -10.52 -14.23 -10.14
C ASP A 96 -11.96 -14.30 -10.70
N GLN A 97 -12.70 -13.21 -10.56
CA GLN A 97 -14.08 -13.11 -11.03
C GLN A 97 -14.22 -12.82 -12.53
N SER A 98 -13.15 -12.42 -13.21
CA SER A 98 -13.21 -12.06 -14.62
C SER A 98 -12.54 -13.10 -15.51
N ASP A 99 -13.30 -13.56 -16.51
CA ASP A 99 -12.80 -14.45 -17.58
C ASP A 99 -12.41 -13.66 -18.86
N LYS A 100 -12.58 -12.33 -18.85
CA LYS A 100 -12.36 -11.46 -20.02
C LYS A 100 -11.02 -10.72 -20.00
N ILE A 101 -10.17 -10.97 -19.00
CA ILE A 101 -8.85 -10.32 -18.86
C ILE A 101 -7.83 -11.12 -19.66
N LEU A 102 -7.24 -10.48 -20.69
CA LEU A 102 -6.35 -11.14 -21.64
C LEU A 102 -5.01 -11.56 -21.01
N GLU A 103 -4.42 -10.71 -20.16
CA GLU A 103 -3.12 -10.93 -19.53
C GLU A 103 -3.27 -11.39 -18.05
N LYS A 104 -4.36 -12.10 -17.74
CA LYS A 104 -4.71 -12.51 -16.37
C LYS A 104 -3.56 -13.21 -15.63
N GLU A 105 -2.91 -14.16 -16.26
CA GLU A 105 -1.80 -14.92 -15.67
C GLU A 105 -0.64 -14.00 -15.27
N LYS A 106 -0.33 -13.02 -16.10
CA LYS A 106 0.73 -12.05 -15.84
C LYS A 106 0.40 -11.16 -14.64
N TYR A 107 -0.83 -10.66 -14.55
CA TYR A 107 -1.27 -9.87 -13.39
C TYR A 107 -1.26 -10.71 -12.11
N VAL A 108 -1.68 -11.96 -12.18
CA VAL A 108 -1.61 -12.90 -11.05
C VAL A 108 -0.16 -13.12 -10.59
N GLU A 109 0.79 -13.30 -11.51
CA GLU A 109 2.22 -13.43 -11.16
C GLU A 109 2.76 -12.17 -10.47
N ILE A 110 2.38 -10.98 -10.93
CA ILE A 110 2.73 -9.71 -10.31
C ILE A 110 2.16 -9.64 -8.89
N LEU A 111 0.87 -9.90 -8.72
CA LEU A 111 0.23 -9.89 -7.40
C LEU A 111 0.84 -10.93 -6.44
N ASN A 112 1.25 -12.11 -6.94
CA ASN A 112 1.96 -13.12 -6.15
C ASN A 112 3.29 -12.62 -5.59
N ARG A 113 4.03 -11.74 -6.31
CA ARG A 113 5.24 -11.09 -5.79
C ARG A 113 4.90 -10.05 -4.74
N TRP A 114 3.91 -9.20 -5.01
CA TRP A 114 3.50 -8.13 -4.08
C TRP A 114 2.99 -8.67 -2.75
N GLU A 115 2.23 -9.76 -2.74
CA GLU A 115 1.77 -10.45 -1.54
C GLU A 115 2.91 -10.97 -0.65
N LYS A 116 4.06 -11.29 -1.26
CA LYS A 116 5.29 -11.69 -0.56
C LYS A 116 6.17 -10.49 -0.17
N GLY A 117 5.74 -9.26 -0.49
CA GLY A 117 6.54 -8.05 -0.28
C GLY A 117 7.71 -7.90 -1.25
N ASP A 118 7.73 -8.66 -2.34
CA ASP A 118 8.76 -8.55 -3.38
C ASP A 118 8.34 -7.52 -4.43
N PHE A 119 9.01 -6.36 -4.38
CA PHE A 119 8.84 -5.23 -5.31
C PHE A 119 10.11 -5.00 -6.13
N SER A 120 10.98 -5.99 -6.25
CA SER A 120 12.24 -5.88 -7.01
C SER A 120 12.02 -5.57 -8.49
N GLN A 121 10.88 -5.95 -9.05
CA GLN A 121 10.49 -5.71 -10.45
C GLN A 121 9.52 -4.53 -10.63
N ALA A 122 9.32 -3.71 -9.61
CA ALA A 122 8.31 -2.66 -9.66
C ALA A 122 8.57 -1.60 -10.76
N VAL A 123 9.80 -1.41 -11.22
CA VAL A 123 10.13 -0.50 -12.34
C VAL A 123 9.60 -1.06 -13.66
N GLU A 124 9.89 -2.31 -13.95
CA GLU A 124 9.46 -3.02 -15.16
C GLU A 124 7.93 -3.17 -15.17
N GLU A 125 7.37 -3.56 -14.04
CA GLU A 125 5.92 -3.70 -13.87
C GLU A 125 5.19 -2.37 -14.07
N HIS A 126 5.69 -1.28 -13.48
CA HIS A 126 5.14 0.06 -13.67
C HIS A 126 5.16 0.50 -15.14
N ASN A 127 6.30 0.31 -15.80
CA ASN A 127 6.47 0.72 -17.19
C ASN A 127 5.60 -0.14 -18.13
N TYR A 128 5.43 -1.41 -17.81
CA TYR A 128 4.50 -2.28 -18.51
C TYR A 128 3.05 -1.79 -18.37
N MET A 129 2.59 -1.50 -17.14
CA MET A 129 1.23 -0.97 -16.91
C MET A 129 1.02 0.37 -17.62
N LEU A 130 2.02 1.25 -17.58
CA LEU A 130 1.97 2.54 -18.28
C LEU A 130 1.80 2.36 -19.80
N GLU A 131 2.52 1.43 -20.39
CA GLU A 131 2.44 1.12 -21.83
C GLU A 131 1.07 0.55 -22.21
N GLN A 132 0.54 -0.38 -21.42
CA GLN A 132 -0.80 -0.95 -21.63
C GLN A 132 -1.91 0.13 -21.49
N ALA A 133 -1.69 1.12 -20.63
CA ALA A 133 -2.61 2.26 -20.47
C ALA A 133 -2.46 3.33 -21.58
N GLY A 134 -1.56 3.15 -22.55
CA GLY A 134 -1.28 4.15 -23.57
C GLY A 134 -0.57 5.40 -23.04
N GLY A 135 0.16 5.28 -21.93
CA GLY A 135 0.81 6.39 -21.26
C GLY A 135 2.07 6.90 -21.98
N GLU A 136 2.42 8.16 -21.70
CA GLU A 136 3.56 8.84 -22.31
C GLU A 136 4.90 8.46 -21.65
N SER A 137 5.99 8.61 -22.41
CA SER A 137 7.36 8.31 -21.95
C SER A 137 7.79 9.11 -20.71
N THR A 138 7.22 10.29 -20.47
CA THR A 138 7.48 11.13 -19.27
C THR A 138 7.00 10.49 -17.98
N GLY A 139 6.04 9.56 -18.06
CA GLY A 139 5.57 8.77 -16.93
C GLY A 139 6.45 7.58 -16.59
N LYS A 140 7.42 7.19 -17.42
CA LYS A 140 8.24 5.99 -17.19
C LYS A 140 9.03 6.07 -15.88
N ALA A 141 8.95 5.00 -15.11
CA ALA A 141 9.78 4.79 -13.93
C ALA A 141 11.25 4.59 -14.32
N LYS A 142 12.14 5.24 -13.57
CA LYS A 142 13.59 5.24 -13.80
C LYS A 142 14.33 4.29 -12.87
N ARG A 143 13.82 4.13 -11.66
CA ARG A 143 14.40 3.29 -10.60
C ARG A 143 13.39 3.01 -9.50
N LEU A 144 13.73 2.07 -8.64
CA LEU A 144 13.00 1.86 -7.39
C LEU A 144 13.12 3.07 -6.47
N ALA A 145 12.07 3.34 -5.74
CA ALA A 145 12.09 4.28 -4.62
C ALA A 145 12.82 3.65 -3.42
N THR A 146 13.62 4.45 -2.74
CA THR A 146 14.14 4.05 -1.43
C THR A 146 13.04 4.08 -0.37
N PRO A 147 13.16 3.36 0.76
CA PRO A 147 12.16 3.40 1.83
C PRO A 147 11.86 4.82 2.33
N LYS A 148 12.85 5.71 2.32
CA LYS A 148 12.70 7.13 2.70
C LYS A 148 11.84 7.89 1.68
N GLU A 149 12.06 7.65 0.39
CA GLU A 149 11.31 8.30 -0.71
C GLU A 149 9.88 7.78 -0.74
N GLU A 150 9.67 6.47 -0.57
CA GLU A 150 8.34 5.89 -0.46
C GLU A 150 7.55 6.51 0.70
N LYS A 151 8.15 6.58 1.89
CA LYS A 151 7.52 7.20 3.06
C LYS A 151 7.19 8.68 2.83
N ALA A 152 8.07 9.42 2.16
CA ALA A 152 7.83 10.83 1.84
C ALA A 152 6.67 10.98 0.85
N TYR A 153 6.60 10.13 -0.18
CA TYR A 153 5.53 10.10 -1.15
C TYR A 153 4.17 9.80 -0.50
N LEU A 154 4.09 8.76 0.34
CA LEU A 154 2.87 8.41 1.07
C LEU A 154 2.37 9.56 1.95
N LYS A 155 3.28 10.24 2.66
CA LYS A 155 2.95 11.43 3.48
C LYS A 155 2.42 12.59 2.63
N GLU A 156 2.92 12.77 1.43
CA GLU A 156 2.44 13.80 0.51
C GLU A 156 1.02 13.48 0.03
N GLN A 157 0.77 12.25 -0.39
CA GLN A 157 -0.55 11.84 -0.87
C GLN A 157 -1.62 11.94 0.23
N SER A 158 -1.33 11.52 1.46
CA SER A 158 -2.27 11.64 2.58
C SER A 158 -2.65 13.09 2.90
N LYS A 159 -1.75 14.06 2.68
CA LYS A 159 -2.06 15.50 2.84
C LYS A 159 -2.99 16.00 1.74
N LYS A 160 -2.81 15.55 0.49
CA LYS A 160 -3.65 15.95 -0.64
C LYS A 160 -5.09 15.46 -0.44
N GLU A 161 -5.26 14.21 0.01
CA GLU A 161 -6.58 13.65 0.33
C GLU A 161 -7.28 14.41 1.47
N GLY A 162 -6.57 14.68 2.57
CA GLY A 162 -7.10 15.45 3.68
C GLY A 162 -7.42 16.92 3.34
N SER A 163 -6.79 17.49 2.32
CA SER A 163 -7.11 18.85 1.82
C SER A 163 -8.36 18.84 0.94
N SER A 164 -8.56 17.81 0.13
CA SER A 164 -9.75 17.69 -0.74
C SER A 164 -11.04 17.47 0.05
N ALA A 165 -10.96 16.81 1.21
CA ALA A 165 -12.10 16.57 2.09
C ALA A 165 -12.60 17.81 2.86
N LYS A 166 -11.87 18.94 2.79
CA LYS A 166 -12.24 20.20 3.49
C LYS A 166 -12.92 21.23 2.59
N ILE A 167 -13.16 20.94 1.32
CA ILE A 167 -13.68 21.89 0.33
C ILE A 167 -15.18 21.62 0.00
N GLU A 168 -15.81 20.64 0.65
CA GLU A 168 -17.27 20.40 0.59
C GLU A 168 -17.94 20.99 1.89
#